data_4434f892b70f22d1f467738b42e38009
#
_entry.id   4434f892b70f22d1f467738b42e38009
#
_cell.length_a   1.000
_cell.length_b   1.000
_cell.length_c   1.000
_cell.angle_alpha   90.00
_cell.angle_beta   90.00
_cell.angle_gamma   90.00
#
_symmetry.space_group_name_H-M   'P 1'
#
loop_
_entity.id
_entity.type
_entity.pdbx_description
1 polymer ?
#
loop_
_entity_poly.entity_id
_entity_poly.type
_entity_poly.pdbx_seq_one_letter_code
_entity_poly.pdbx_strand_id
1 'polypeptide(L)'
;MKKSARLRIDSKGKIYLDVFFEKTEKEKKIEGEIIGLDCGYKKLAIMSNGDTIGKELQAKIEKISRKVQKSKAFNRALIERNEYINKELKQLNLDTIKEIVIEDLNNVKHGTKGKIRKEFNNKLQRWVYCYFFNRLEQHCEVVGVQLHKVNPAYTSQTCFDCGDVHRSNRNGELFKCRSCGYTADADYNASLNILNRFRPQVHMVPVHKNQLEKCNIFL
;
A
#
# COMPACT_ATOMS: atom_id res chain seq x y z
N MET A 1 -32.14 13.25 -1.61
CA MET A 1 -30.70 13.65 -1.64
C MET A 1 -30.62 15.10 -1.19
N LYS A 2 -30.11 15.36 0.00
CA LYS A 2 -29.78 16.73 0.42
C LYS A 2 -28.50 17.13 -0.29
N LYS A 3 -28.56 18.22 -1.05
CA LYS A 3 -27.40 18.82 -1.72
C LYS A 3 -27.12 20.14 -1.03
N SER A 4 -25.88 20.36 -0.62
CA SER A 4 -25.42 21.63 -0.09
C SER A 4 -24.20 22.10 -0.86
N ALA A 5 -23.97 23.39 -0.92
CA ALA A 5 -22.81 23.96 -1.56
C ALA A 5 -22.19 25.05 -0.69
N ARG A 6 -20.88 25.15 -0.72
CA ARG A 6 -20.11 26.18 -0.01
C ARG A 6 -19.20 26.91 -0.98
N LEU A 7 -19.29 28.24 -0.99
CA LEU A 7 -18.32 29.07 -1.67
C LEU A 7 -17.12 29.31 -0.78
N ARG A 8 -15.92 29.08 -1.29
CA ARG A 8 -14.66 29.28 -0.58
C ARG A 8 -13.71 30.11 -1.42
N ILE A 9 -13.06 31.09 -0.78
CA ILE A 9 -12.00 31.91 -1.39
C ILE A 9 -10.70 31.56 -0.68
N ASP A 10 -9.65 31.26 -1.46
CA ASP A 10 -8.32 31.02 -0.88
C ASP A 10 -7.56 32.34 -0.63
N SER A 11 -6.41 32.25 0.03
CA SER A 11 -5.55 33.42 0.34
C SER A 11 -5.02 34.16 -0.88
N LYS A 12 -5.20 33.61 -2.09
CA LYS A 12 -4.81 34.22 -3.37
C LYS A 12 -5.99 34.78 -4.13
N GLY A 13 -7.19 34.82 -3.53
CA GLY A 13 -8.40 35.33 -4.16
C GLY A 13 -9.07 34.36 -5.13
N LYS A 14 -8.60 33.09 -5.24
CA LYS A 14 -9.24 32.09 -6.11
C LYS A 14 -10.51 31.56 -5.47
N ILE A 15 -11.59 31.54 -6.25
CA ILE A 15 -12.91 31.10 -5.80
C ILE A 15 -13.09 29.62 -6.13
N TYR A 16 -13.63 28.88 -5.16
CA TYR A 16 -13.97 27.46 -5.26
C TYR A 16 -15.43 27.28 -4.86
N LEU A 17 -16.13 26.41 -5.55
CA LEU A 17 -17.45 25.92 -5.18
C LEU A 17 -17.31 24.48 -4.73
N ASP A 18 -17.43 24.24 -3.42
CA ASP A 18 -17.48 22.91 -2.84
C ASP A 18 -18.93 22.45 -2.87
N VAL A 19 -19.23 21.39 -3.61
CA VAL A 19 -20.58 20.80 -3.69
C VAL A 19 -20.59 19.51 -2.87
N PHE A 20 -21.49 19.43 -1.90
CA PHE A 20 -21.69 18.26 -1.05
C PHE A 20 -22.97 17.53 -1.48
N PHE A 21 -22.87 16.23 -1.58
CA PHE A 21 -24.00 15.36 -1.86
C PHE A 21 -23.88 14.08 -1.03
N GLU A 22 -25.00 13.66 -0.48
CA GLU A 22 -25.08 12.37 0.21
C GLU A 22 -25.00 11.26 -0.83
N LYS A 23 -24.12 10.31 -0.61
CA LYS A 23 -24.03 9.06 -1.37
C LYS A 23 -24.46 7.94 -0.44
N THR A 24 -25.37 7.10 -0.92
CA THR A 24 -25.72 5.87 -0.19
C THR A 24 -24.47 4.99 -0.14
N GLU A 25 -24.08 4.59 1.07
CA GLU A 25 -23.00 3.63 1.24
C GLU A 25 -23.40 2.32 0.56
N LYS A 26 -22.45 1.73 -0.16
CA LYS A 26 -22.65 0.42 -0.74
C LYS A 26 -22.59 -0.61 0.36
N GLU A 27 -23.52 -1.58 0.35
CA GLU A 27 -23.45 -2.70 1.27
C GLU A 27 -22.09 -3.42 1.17
N LYS A 28 -21.57 -3.83 2.32
CA LYS A 28 -20.30 -4.53 2.38
C LYS A 28 -20.43 -5.90 1.73
N LYS A 29 -19.44 -6.26 0.94
CA LYS A 29 -19.37 -7.58 0.33
C LYS A 29 -19.27 -8.66 1.40
N ILE A 30 -20.13 -9.67 1.31
CA ILE A 30 -20.14 -10.83 2.21
C ILE A 30 -19.25 -11.94 1.65
N GLU A 31 -19.25 -12.10 0.32
CA GLU A 31 -18.46 -13.12 -0.40
C GLU A 31 -17.28 -12.50 -1.13
N GLY A 32 -16.22 -13.26 -1.32
CA GLY A 32 -15.01 -12.87 -2.02
C GLY A 32 -13.73 -13.20 -1.25
N GLU A 33 -12.62 -12.87 -1.87
CA GLU A 33 -11.28 -13.10 -1.32
C GLU A 33 -10.91 -12.07 -0.25
N ILE A 34 -10.05 -12.47 0.69
CA ILE A 34 -9.37 -11.57 1.62
C ILE A 34 -7.92 -11.51 1.17
N ILE A 35 -7.39 -10.32 0.91
CA ILE A 35 -6.01 -10.13 0.48
C ILE A 35 -5.21 -9.28 1.47
N GLY A 36 -3.95 -9.66 1.68
CA GLY A 36 -2.95 -8.83 2.32
C GLY A 36 -2.26 -7.93 1.30
N LEU A 37 -1.97 -6.68 1.68
CA LEU A 37 -1.37 -5.69 0.80
C LEU A 37 -0.19 -5.02 1.51
N ASP A 38 1.02 -5.25 0.99
CA ASP A 38 2.24 -4.57 1.44
C ASP A 38 2.50 -3.31 0.60
N CYS A 39 2.75 -2.19 1.26
CA CYS A 39 2.94 -0.88 0.63
C CYS A 39 4.39 -0.45 0.67
N GLY A 40 4.94 -0.04 -0.47
CA GLY A 40 6.32 0.38 -0.58
C GLY A 40 6.53 1.68 -1.37
N TYR A 41 7.76 2.16 -1.37
CA TYR A 41 8.12 3.33 -2.18
C TYR A 41 8.66 2.95 -3.57
N LYS A 42 9.10 1.71 -3.78
CA LYS A 42 9.56 1.20 -5.09
C LYS A 42 8.38 0.84 -5.97
N LYS A 43 7.50 0.02 -5.43
CA LYS A 43 6.20 -0.36 -5.98
C LYS A 43 5.14 0.19 -5.04
N LEU A 44 4.01 0.63 -5.55
CA LEU A 44 2.96 1.21 -4.71
C LEU A 44 2.41 0.17 -3.74
N ALA A 45 2.12 -1.01 -4.23
CA ALA A 45 1.74 -2.15 -3.41
C ALA A 45 1.98 -3.49 -4.12
N ILE A 46 2.21 -4.52 -3.32
CA ILE A 46 2.17 -5.94 -3.70
C ILE A 46 1.06 -6.62 -2.89
N MET A 47 0.29 -7.47 -3.53
CA MET A 47 -0.80 -8.20 -2.93
C MET A 47 -0.46 -9.67 -2.70
N SER A 48 -1.12 -10.30 -1.72
CA SER A 48 -0.90 -11.70 -1.37
C SER A 48 -1.32 -12.70 -2.47
N ASN A 49 -2.09 -12.26 -3.48
CA ASN A 49 -2.38 -13.04 -4.68
C ASN A 49 -1.29 -12.92 -5.77
N GLY A 50 -0.22 -12.13 -5.52
CA GLY A 50 0.89 -11.91 -6.45
C GLY A 50 0.76 -10.67 -7.33
N ASP A 51 -0.39 -10.01 -7.34
CA ASP A 51 -0.58 -8.79 -8.13
C ASP A 51 0.26 -7.64 -7.59
N THR A 52 0.75 -6.80 -8.48
CA THR A 52 1.59 -5.64 -8.16
C THR A 52 1.05 -4.41 -8.88
N ILE A 53 0.89 -3.32 -8.13
CA ILE A 53 0.53 -2.01 -8.68
C ILE A 53 1.60 -0.96 -8.43
N GLY A 54 1.66 0.02 -9.31
CA GLY A 54 2.51 1.20 -9.14
C GLY A 54 4.00 0.97 -9.28
N LYS A 55 4.44 0.17 -10.26
CA LYS A 55 5.86 -0.17 -10.52
C LYS A 55 6.74 1.05 -10.81
N GLU A 56 6.16 2.17 -11.29
CA GLU A 56 6.89 3.41 -11.59
C GLU A 56 6.93 4.40 -10.43
N LEU A 57 6.40 4.06 -9.26
CA LEU A 57 6.31 4.99 -8.12
C LEU A 57 7.68 5.53 -7.72
N GLN A 58 8.72 4.68 -7.69
CA GLN A 58 10.08 5.09 -7.37
C GLN A 58 10.58 6.19 -8.32
N ALA A 59 10.39 6.04 -9.62
CA ALA A 59 10.80 7.04 -10.61
C ALA A 59 10.09 8.38 -10.39
N LYS A 60 8.80 8.36 -10.04
CA LYS A 60 8.04 9.58 -9.72
C LYS A 60 8.58 10.25 -8.44
N ILE A 61 8.91 9.47 -7.40
CA ILE A 61 9.50 10.00 -6.16
C ILE A 61 10.89 10.60 -6.41
N GLU A 62 11.73 9.93 -7.21
CA GLU A 62 13.05 10.42 -7.60
C GLU A 62 12.95 11.71 -8.43
N LYS A 63 11.99 11.81 -9.36
CA LYS A 63 11.71 13.03 -10.10
C LYS A 63 11.41 14.22 -9.16
N ILE A 64 10.62 13.99 -8.11
CA ILE A 64 10.32 15.01 -7.08
C ILE A 64 11.60 15.39 -6.31
N SER A 65 12.45 14.42 -5.98
CA SER A 65 13.67 14.65 -5.20
C SER A 65 14.66 15.58 -5.85
N ARG A 66 14.66 15.65 -7.18
CA ARG A 66 15.53 16.51 -7.99
C ARG A 66 15.01 17.96 -8.13
N LYS A 67 13.86 18.28 -7.55
CA LYS A 67 13.25 19.61 -7.67
C LYS A 67 13.45 20.41 -6.38
N VAL A 68 13.61 21.71 -6.53
CA VAL A 68 13.67 22.64 -5.40
C VAL A 68 12.31 22.63 -4.71
N GLN A 69 12.31 22.39 -3.41
CA GLN A 69 11.08 22.35 -2.60
C GLN A 69 10.28 23.66 -2.76
N LYS A 70 8.95 23.53 -2.79
CA LYS A 70 8.00 24.64 -2.97
C LYS A 70 8.05 25.35 -4.33
N SER A 71 8.94 24.96 -5.25
CA SER A 71 8.93 25.51 -6.61
C SER A 71 7.70 25.07 -7.39
N LYS A 72 7.35 25.80 -8.46
CA LYS A 72 6.27 25.40 -9.38
C LYS A 72 6.51 24.00 -9.98
N ALA A 73 7.78 23.68 -10.29
CA ALA A 73 8.18 22.38 -10.82
C ALA A 73 8.01 21.25 -9.78
N PHE A 74 8.34 21.52 -8.51
CA PHE A 74 8.10 20.59 -7.41
C PHE A 74 6.61 20.29 -7.22
N ASN A 75 5.77 21.34 -7.20
CA ASN A 75 4.33 21.19 -7.03
C ASN A 75 3.69 20.41 -8.20
N ARG A 76 4.11 20.67 -9.45
CA ARG A 76 3.67 19.89 -10.61
C ARG A 76 4.05 18.41 -10.48
N ALA A 77 5.27 18.11 -10.05
CA ALA A 77 5.72 16.73 -9.86
C ALA A 77 4.96 16.00 -8.73
N LEU A 78 4.53 16.72 -7.68
CA LEU A 78 3.65 16.15 -6.66
C LEU A 78 2.26 15.81 -7.21
N ILE A 79 1.69 16.67 -8.04
CA ILE A 79 0.39 16.43 -8.69
C ILE A 79 0.51 15.21 -9.60
N GLU A 80 1.52 15.16 -10.47
CA GLU A 80 1.76 14.05 -11.39
C GLU A 80 1.89 12.70 -10.67
N ARG A 81 2.58 12.66 -9.51
CA ARG A 81 2.66 11.47 -8.66
C ARG A 81 1.28 11.05 -8.12
N ASN A 82 0.48 12.03 -7.65
CA ASN A 82 -0.84 11.74 -7.11
C ASN A 82 -1.80 11.23 -8.20
N GLU A 83 -1.73 11.81 -9.39
CA GLU A 83 -2.48 11.35 -10.57
C GLU A 83 -2.10 9.92 -10.96
N TYR A 84 -0.79 9.61 -10.93
CA TYR A 84 -0.30 8.26 -11.15
C TYR A 84 -0.89 7.27 -10.12
N ILE A 85 -0.83 7.59 -8.82
CA ILE A 85 -1.41 6.74 -7.77
C ILE A 85 -2.92 6.52 -8.01
N ASN A 86 -3.66 7.58 -8.37
CA ASN A 86 -5.08 7.46 -8.65
C ASN A 86 -5.36 6.58 -9.87
N LYS A 87 -4.51 6.64 -10.91
CA LYS A 87 -4.61 5.78 -12.10
C LYS A 87 -4.40 4.32 -11.74
N GLU A 88 -3.34 4.01 -10.98
CA GLU A 88 -3.02 2.64 -10.53
C GLU A 88 -4.15 2.06 -9.67
N LEU A 89 -4.70 2.85 -8.74
CA LEU A 89 -5.82 2.42 -7.90
C LEU A 89 -7.09 2.11 -8.72
N LYS A 90 -7.36 2.85 -9.80
CA LYS A 90 -8.51 2.58 -10.67
C LYS A 90 -8.37 1.28 -11.47
N GLN A 91 -7.12 0.82 -11.68
CA GLN A 91 -6.84 -0.45 -12.37
C GLN A 91 -6.94 -1.65 -11.43
N LEU A 92 -6.99 -1.41 -10.11
CA LEU A 92 -7.14 -2.46 -9.12
C LEU A 92 -8.51 -3.12 -9.26
N ASN A 93 -8.49 -4.39 -9.64
CA ASN A 93 -9.74 -5.18 -9.71
C ASN A 93 -10.16 -5.59 -8.30
N LEU A 94 -11.21 -4.96 -7.82
CA LEU A 94 -11.80 -5.25 -6.50
C LEU A 94 -13.05 -6.13 -6.60
N ASP A 95 -13.43 -6.62 -7.78
CA ASP A 95 -14.72 -7.32 -7.95
C ASP A 95 -14.77 -8.63 -7.16
N THR A 96 -13.70 -9.40 -7.15
CA THR A 96 -13.58 -10.67 -6.41
C THR A 96 -13.16 -10.51 -4.95
N ILE A 97 -12.78 -9.28 -4.53
CA ILE A 97 -12.23 -9.02 -3.21
C ILE A 97 -13.33 -8.46 -2.30
N LYS A 98 -13.47 -9.05 -1.10
CA LYS A 98 -14.35 -8.56 -0.05
C LYS A 98 -13.63 -7.77 1.04
N GLU A 99 -12.38 -8.14 1.33
CA GLU A 99 -11.59 -7.51 2.39
C GLU A 99 -10.14 -7.31 1.95
N ILE A 100 -9.58 -6.15 2.28
CA ILE A 100 -8.15 -5.84 2.12
C ILE A 100 -7.54 -5.60 3.50
N VAL A 101 -6.40 -6.23 3.74
CA VAL A 101 -5.62 -6.05 4.97
C VAL A 101 -4.32 -5.31 4.64
N ILE A 102 -4.03 -4.25 5.37
CA ILE A 102 -2.86 -3.39 5.18
C ILE A 102 -2.17 -3.11 6.52
N GLU A 103 -0.90 -2.80 6.50
CA GLU A 103 -0.19 -2.37 7.71
C GLU A 103 -0.63 -0.99 8.18
N ASP A 104 -0.73 -0.80 9.51
CA ASP A 104 -0.90 0.52 10.10
C ASP A 104 0.44 1.27 10.19
N LEU A 105 0.75 2.04 9.15
CA LEU A 105 1.98 2.84 9.06
C LEU A 105 1.82 4.29 9.51
N ASN A 106 0.74 4.65 10.19
CA ASN A 106 0.45 6.03 10.58
C ASN A 106 1.57 6.66 11.43
N ASN A 107 2.25 5.87 12.26
CA ASN A 107 3.28 6.34 13.19
C ASN A 107 4.73 6.12 12.72
N VAL A 108 4.95 5.60 11.51
CA VAL A 108 6.31 5.28 11.02
C VAL A 108 7.22 6.51 11.00
N LYS A 109 6.71 7.69 10.63
CA LYS A 109 7.49 8.93 10.62
C LYS A 109 7.91 9.39 12.01
N HIS A 110 7.10 9.16 13.03
CA HIS A 110 7.40 9.56 14.41
C HIS A 110 8.47 8.68 15.05
N GLY A 111 8.42 7.37 14.80
CA GLY A 111 9.39 6.40 15.32
C GLY A 111 10.80 6.51 14.74
N THR A 112 10.95 7.14 13.56
CA THR A 112 12.23 7.24 12.84
C THR A 112 12.93 8.59 12.98
N LYS A 113 12.31 9.57 13.64
CA LYS A 113 12.88 10.92 13.81
C LYS A 113 14.21 10.83 14.57
N GLY A 114 15.28 11.32 13.93
CA GLY A 114 16.65 11.29 14.50
C GLY A 114 17.39 9.94 14.45
N LYS A 115 16.72 8.86 14.03
CA LYS A 115 17.32 7.49 14.01
C LYS A 115 17.81 7.05 12.63
N ILE A 116 17.47 7.79 11.58
CA ILE A 116 17.76 7.42 10.19
C ILE A 116 18.52 8.52 9.45
N ARG A 117 19.29 8.11 8.43
CA ARG A 117 20.03 9.06 7.58
C ARG A 117 19.08 10.05 6.90
N LYS A 118 19.52 11.30 6.73
CA LYS A 118 18.76 12.41 6.11
C LYS A 118 18.14 12.03 4.75
N GLU A 119 18.87 11.29 3.92
CA GLU A 119 18.39 10.84 2.62
C GLU A 119 17.19 9.91 2.71
N PHE A 120 17.22 8.97 3.65
CA PHE A 120 16.12 8.03 3.87
C PHE A 120 14.90 8.74 4.46
N ASN A 121 15.13 9.68 5.38
CA ASN A 121 14.07 10.52 5.93
C ASN A 121 13.39 11.35 4.83
N ASN A 122 14.16 11.92 3.90
CA ASN A 122 13.62 12.64 2.74
C ASN A 122 12.80 11.73 1.81
N LYS A 123 13.19 10.45 1.63
CA LYS A 123 12.40 9.46 0.88
C LYS A 123 11.08 9.17 1.58
N LEU A 124 11.09 8.93 2.89
CA LEU A 124 9.88 8.72 3.69
C LEU A 124 8.93 9.93 3.68
N GLN A 125 9.47 11.15 3.70
CA GLN A 125 8.64 12.36 3.63
C GLN A 125 7.94 12.53 2.26
N ARG A 126 8.52 11.99 1.20
CA ARG A 126 7.95 12.01 -0.15
C ARG A 126 7.05 10.81 -0.42
N TRP A 127 7.15 9.79 0.40
CA TRP A 127 6.27 8.63 0.34
C TRP A 127 4.90 9.01 0.87
N VAL A 128 3.89 8.70 0.10
CA VAL A 128 2.53 9.19 0.31
C VAL A 128 1.62 8.10 0.83
N TYR A 129 2.08 7.34 1.83
CA TYR A 129 1.25 6.30 2.44
C TYR A 129 -0.14 6.83 2.81
N CYS A 130 -0.21 7.98 3.52
CA CYS A 130 -1.50 8.57 3.89
C CYS A 130 -2.38 8.92 2.68
N TYR A 131 -1.78 9.44 1.60
CA TYR A 131 -2.53 9.73 0.38
C TYR A 131 -3.05 8.45 -0.27
N PHE A 132 -2.18 7.46 -0.45
CA PHE A 132 -2.54 6.16 -1.02
C PHE A 132 -3.63 5.49 -0.18
N PHE A 133 -3.41 5.41 1.14
CA PHE A 133 -4.37 4.80 2.06
C PHE A 133 -5.76 5.45 1.98
N ASN A 134 -5.84 6.79 2.07
CA ASN A 134 -7.10 7.50 1.99
C ASN A 134 -7.81 7.29 0.64
N ARG A 135 -7.04 7.20 -0.46
CA ARG A 135 -7.61 6.93 -1.79
C ARG A 135 -8.06 5.48 -1.95
N LEU A 136 -7.31 4.53 -1.40
CA LEU A 136 -7.68 3.12 -1.35
C LEU A 136 -8.97 2.93 -0.53
N GLU A 137 -9.04 3.54 0.66
CA GLU A 137 -10.22 3.51 1.53
C GLU A 137 -11.47 4.01 0.80
N GLN A 138 -11.39 5.20 0.17
CA GLN A 138 -12.48 5.74 -0.66
C GLN A 138 -12.88 4.80 -1.81
N HIS A 139 -11.89 4.15 -2.44
CA HIS A 139 -12.17 3.22 -3.53
C HIS A 139 -12.86 1.96 -3.01
N CYS A 140 -12.43 1.42 -1.88
CA CYS A 140 -13.03 0.28 -1.20
C CYS A 140 -14.47 0.58 -0.77
N GLU A 141 -14.74 1.73 -0.16
CA GLU A 141 -16.09 2.17 0.23
C GLU A 141 -17.05 2.21 -0.96
N VAL A 142 -16.58 2.72 -2.12
CA VAL A 142 -17.41 2.82 -3.33
C VAL A 142 -17.87 1.45 -3.82
N VAL A 143 -17.05 0.41 -3.66
CA VAL A 143 -17.32 -0.96 -4.18
C VAL A 143 -17.78 -1.94 -3.10
N GLY A 144 -17.85 -1.51 -1.83
CA GLY A 144 -18.29 -2.33 -0.69
C GLY A 144 -17.22 -3.29 -0.16
N VAL A 145 -15.93 -3.02 -0.42
CA VAL A 145 -14.80 -3.77 0.14
C VAL A 145 -14.44 -3.23 1.52
N GLN A 146 -14.16 -4.11 2.48
CA GLN A 146 -13.73 -3.71 3.82
C GLN A 146 -12.22 -3.56 3.87
N LEU A 147 -11.73 -2.50 4.53
CA LEU A 147 -10.31 -2.23 4.70
C LEU A 147 -9.91 -2.37 6.17
N HIS A 148 -8.93 -3.24 6.45
CA HIS A 148 -8.44 -3.54 7.79
C HIS A 148 -6.99 -3.16 7.96
N LYS A 149 -6.61 -2.72 9.17
CA LYS A 149 -5.24 -2.39 9.53
C LYS A 149 -4.69 -3.40 10.54
N VAL A 150 -3.45 -3.83 10.32
CA VAL A 150 -2.73 -4.71 11.25
C VAL A 150 -1.42 -4.07 11.73
N ASN A 151 -0.90 -4.56 12.84
CA ASN A 151 0.38 -4.09 13.38
C ASN A 151 1.53 -4.44 12.42
N PRO A 152 2.39 -3.48 11.99
CA PRO A 152 3.46 -3.71 11.03
C PRO A 152 4.70 -4.42 11.61
N ALA A 153 4.77 -4.67 12.92
CA ALA A 153 5.98 -5.19 13.56
C ALA A 153 6.39 -6.55 12.97
N TYR A 154 7.62 -6.65 12.42
CA TYR A 154 8.25 -7.89 11.91
C TYR A 154 7.61 -8.55 10.67
N THR A 155 6.59 -8.00 10.03
CA THR A 155 5.97 -8.57 8.82
C THR A 155 6.98 -8.85 7.71
N SER A 156 7.94 -7.95 7.50
CA SER A 156 9.00 -8.08 6.50
C SER A 156 10.16 -8.99 6.91
N GLN A 157 10.22 -9.45 8.17
CA GLN A 157 11.29 -10.29 8.71
C GLN A 157 10.83 -11.71 9.00
N THR A 158 9.51 -11.93 9.08
CA THR A 158 8.89 -13.22 9.36
C THR A 158 8.85 -14.05 8.09
N CYS A 159 9.29 -15.31 8.18
CA CYS A 159 9.08 -16.27 7.10
C CYS A 159 7.62 -16.70 7.07
N PHE A 160 6.98 -16.56 5.91
CA PHE A 160 5.59 -16.99 5.74
C PHE A 160 5.43 -18.50 5.90
N ASP A 161 6.44 -19.27 5.43
CA ASP A 161 6.40 -20.74 5.41
C ASP A 161 6.58 -21.38 6.80
N CYS A 162 7.59 -20.95 7.57
CA CYS A 162 7.93 -21.59 8.85
C CYS A 162 7.77 -20.70 10.09
N GLY A 163 7.46 -19.42 9.92
CA GLY A 163 7.29 -18.47 11.02
C GLY A 163 8.59 -17.93 11.64
N ASP A 164 9.79 -18.37 11.17
CA ASP A 164 11.06 -17.83 11.68
C ASP A 164 11.15 -16.32 11.50
N VAL A 165 11.55 -15.61 12.56
CA VAL A 165 11.65 -14.14 12.56
C VAL A 165 13.11 -13.74 12.70
N HIS A 166 13.70 -13.29 11.59
CA HIS A 166 15.07 -12.81 11.64
C HIS A 166 15.33 -11.70 10.63
N ARG A 167 16.08 -10.66 11.05
CA ARG A 167 16.39 -9.51 10.19
C ARG A 167 17.20 -9.87 8.93
N SER A 168 18.01 -10.94 8.96
CA SER A 168 18.80 -11.39 7.81
C SER A 168 17.99 -12.18 6.79
N ASN A 169 16.72 -12.53 7.08
CA ASN A 169 15.85 -13.20 6.12
C ASN A 169 15.54 -12.28 4.92
N ARG A 170 15.63 -10.95 5.10
CA ARG A 170 15.40 -9.98 4.03
C ARG A 170 16.70 -9.29 3.63
N ASN A 171 17.03 -9.35 2.33
CA ASN A 171 18.11 -8.58 1.71
C ASN A 171 17.57 -7.82 0.49
N GLY A 172 17.21 -6.56 0.70
CA GLY A 172 16.58 -5.73 -0.34
C GLY A 172 15.22 -6.27 -0.76
N GLU A 173 15.09 -6.71 -2.01
CA GLU A 173 13.88 -7.31 -2.58
C GLU A 173 13.84 -8.84 -2.46
N LEU A 174 14.95 -9.46 -2.07
CA LEU A 174 15.03 -10.89 -1.86
C LEU A 174 14.71 -11.23 -0.41
N PHE A 175 13.77 -12.15 -0.21
CA PHE A 175 13.53 -12.86 1.03
C PHE A 175 14.12 -14.28 0.92
N LYS A 176 14.97 -14.67 1.89
CA LYS A 176 15.50 -16.03 2.02
C LYS A 176 15.51 -16.41 3.48
N CYS A 177 14.66 -17.34 3.86
CA CYS A 177 14.61 -17.84 5.26
C CYS A 177 15.89 -18.60 5.60
N ARG A 178 16.53 -18.20 6.69
CA ARG A 178 17.73 -18.87 7.20
C ARG A 178 17.40 -20.22 7.85
N SER A 179 16.16 -20.44 8.28
CA SER A 179 15.72 -21.65 9.00
C SER A 179 15.27 -22.75 8.03
N CYS A 180 14.29 -22.47 7.16
CA CYS A 180 13.72 -23.47 6.25
C CYS A 180 14.17 -23.35 4.78
N GLY A 181 14.94 -22.29 4.43
CA GLY A 181 15.41 -22.07 3.06
C GLY A 181 14.37 -21.50 2.10
N TYR A 182 13.13 -21.21 2.53
CA TYR A 182 12.10 -20.58 1.73
C TYR A 182 12.60 -19.28 1.10
N THR A 183 12.34 -19.09 -0.21
CA THR A 183 12.81 -17.93 -0.99
C THR A 183 11.65 -17.32 -1.75
N ALA A 184 11.51 -15.99 -1.69
CA ALA A 184 10.47 -15.23 -2.37
C ALA A 184 10.89 -13.76 -2.62
N ASP A 185 10.06 -13.00 -3.36
CA ASP A 185 10.10 -11.53 -3.31
C ASP A 185 9.77 -11.09 -1.88
N ALA A 186 10.53 -10.14 -1.33
CA ALA A 186 10.43 -9.76 0.07
C ALA A 186 9.10 -9.04 0.40
N ASP A 187 8.59 -8.25 -0.55
CA ASP A 187 7.33 -7.54 -0.38
C ASP A 187 6.15 -8.51 -0.56
N TYR A 188 6.29 -9.54 -1.42
CA TYR A 188 5.32 -10.62 -1.53
C TYR A 188 5.23 -11.44 -0.23
N ASN A 189 6.38 -11.86 0.33
CA ASN A 189 6.40 -12.52 1.64
C ASN A 189 5.75 -11.65 2.73
N ALA A 190 5.99 -10.33 2.72
CA ALA A 190 5.37 -9.41 3.66
C ALA A 190 3.84 -9.35 3.48
N SER A 191 3.33 -9.31 2.26
CA SER A 191 1.88 -9.30 1.99
C SER A 191 1.16 -10.55 2.49
N LEU A 192 1.81 -11.72 2.40
CA LEU A 192 1.30 -12.97 2.97
C LEU A 192 1.28 -12.92 4.51
N ASN A 193 2.31 -12.37 5.14
CA ASN A 193 2.34 -12.20 6.59
C ASN A 193 1.30 -11.19 7.10
N ILE A 194 1.04 -10.13 6.34
CA ILE A 194 -0.03 -9.15 6.63
C ILE A 194 -1.39 -9.86 6.63
N LEU A 195 -1.67 -10.68 5.61
CA LEU A 195 -2.89 -11.47 5.54
C LEU A 195 -3.03 -12.43 6.73
N ASN A 196 -1.95 -13.16 7.07
CA ASN A 196 -1.95 -14.09 8.19
C ASN A 196 -2.23 -13.43 9.54
N ARG A 197 -1.82 -12.18 9.74
CA ARG A 197 -2.11 -11.44 10.98
C ARG A 197 -3.57 -11.09 11.15
N PHE A 198 -4.29 -10.96 10.09
CA PHE A 198 -5.73 -10.68 10.11
C PHE A 198 -6.55 -11.94 10.39
N ARG A 199 -6.04 -13.12 10.03
CA ARG A 199 -6.68 -14.43 10.27
C ARG A 199 -6.07 -15.09 11.50
N PRO A 200 -6.45 -14.73 12.75
CA PRO A 200 -5.98 -15.46 13.91
C PRO A 200 -6.64 -16.85 13.89
N GLN A 201 -5.84 -17.91 13.72
CA GLN A 201 -6.19 -19.31 14.02
C GLN A 201 -7.17 -20.05 13.07
N VAL A 202 -7.12 -19.83 11.79
CA VAL A 202 -7.51 -20.91 10.88
C VAL A 202 -6.23 -21.70 10.60
N HIS A 203 -6.18 -22.97 11.01
CA HIS A 203 -5.06 -23.88 10.74
C HIS A 203 -4.64 -23.72 9.28
N MET A 204 -3.36 -23.42 9.06
CA MET A 204 -2.79 -23.34 7.73
C MET A 204 -3.00 -24.67 7.02
N VAL A 205 -3.92 -24.68 6.05
CA VAL A 205 -3.91 -25.73 5.02
C VAL A 205 -2.67 -25.41 4.19
N PRO A 206 -1.69 -26.30 4.06
CA PRO A 206 -0.54 -26.07 3.21
C PRO A 206 -1.02 -25.77 1.80
N VAL A 207 -0.72 -24.59 1.28
CA VAL A 207 -0.97 -24.26 -0.12
C VAL A 207 -0.12 -25.24 -0.92
N HIS A 208 -0.75 -26.19 -1.62
CA HIS A 208 -0.07 -27.18 -2.43
C HIS A 208 0.89 -26.50 -3.40
N LYS A 209 2.12 -27.05 -3.52
CA LYS A 209 3.23 -26.59 -4.39
C LYS A 209 2.85 -26.28 -5.84
N ASN A 210 1.70 -26.69 -6.32
CA ASN A 210 1.24 -26.53 -7.71
C ASN A 210 0.77 -25.12 -8.09
N GLN A 211 0.69 -24.15 -7.15
CA GLN A 211 0.40 -22.75 -7.49
C GLN A 211 1.66 -21.87 -7.61
N LEU A 212 2.83 -22.39 -7.21
CA LEU A 212 4.11 -21.66 -7.33
C LEU A 212 4.68 -21.64 -8.76
N GLU A 213 4.19 -22.50 -9.66
CA GLU A 213 4.67 -22.52 -11.06
C GLU A 213 4.23 -21.31 -11.89
N LYS A 214 3.25 -20.54 -11.43
CA LYS A 214 2.83 -19.30 -12.14
C LYS A 214 3.70 -18.06 -11.82
N CYS A 215 4.59 -18.16 -10.84
CA CYS A 215 5.53 -17.08 -10.51
C CYS A 215 6.92 -17.26 -11.12
N ASN A 216 7.15 -18.33 -11.90
CA ASN A 216 8.40 -18.54 -12.65
C ASN A 216 8.37 -17.82 -13.99
N ILE A 217 8.29 -16.49 -13.96
CA ILE A 217 8.63 -15.68 -15.12
C ILE A 217 9.71 -14.69 -14.67
N PHE A 218 10.87 -14.93 -15.30
CA PHE A 218 12.12 -14.14 -15.30
C PHE A 218 13.21 -14.54 -14.29
N LEU A 219 13.97 -15.56 -14.72
CA LEU A 219 15.42 -15.43 -14.80
C LEU A 219 15.81 -14.59 -16.02
#